data_712bdf48e89b9b260835d7af98cb94d7
#
_entry.id   712bdf48e89b9b260835d7af98cb94d7
#
_cell.length_a   1.000
_cell.length_b   1.000
_cell.length_c   1.000
_cell.angle_alpha   90.00
_cell.angle_beta   90.00
_cell.angle_gamma   90.00
#
_symmetry.space_group_name_H-M   'P 1'
#
loop_
_entity.id
_entity.type
_entity.pdbx_description
1 polymer ?
#
loop_
_entity_poly.entity_id
_entity_poly.type
_entity_poly.pdbx_seq_one_letter_code
_entity_poly.pdbx_strand_id
1 'polypeptide(L)'
;MSANESCNTNPNIKVKSLVKAIKVLECFSSQKPSLGISDISDMTGYNKATVYNIASTFAALGYLTQDAATQRYSLGLKFLHFSYIINSNITLSTVMEPYLQKIADITQETVFLGIPYEDKVLYLDTRTPGNQFRRPILGEKASMYCTGLGKCLLAFTAPGKLPYLPESFPAFTVNTITTK
;
A
#
# COMPACT_ATOMS: atom_id res chain seq x y z
N MET A 1 2.01 19.37 -5.15
CA MET A 1 2.54 18.74 -6.39
C MET A 1 2.31 17.25 -6.25
N SER A 2 1.51 16.69 -7.12
CA SER A 2 1.00 15.33 -6.98
C SER A 2 2.07 14.30 -7.35
N ALA A 3 2.05 13.14 -6.69
CA ALA A 3 2.89 11.96 -6.98
C ALA A 3 2.87 11.50 -8.45
N ASN A 4 2.09 12.17 -9.30
CA ASN A 4 1.87 11.86 -10.70
C ASN A 4 3.01 12.31 -11.63
N GLU A 5 3.85 13.28 -11.22
CA GLU A 5 4.92 13.81 -12.08
C GLU A 5 6.23 13.01 -11.97
N SER A 6 6.50 12.37 -10.85
CA SER A 6 7.78 11.66 -10.63
C SER A 6 7.92 10.36 -11.42
N CYS A 7 6.83 9.71 -11.78
CA CYS A 7 6.88 8.43 -12.51
C CYS A 7 7.16 8.59 -14.01
N ASN A 8 6.96 9.79 -14.58
CA ASN A 8 7.12 10.02 -16.03
C ASN A 8 8.55 10.40 -16.43
N THR A 9 9.44 10.66 -15.45
CA THR A 9 10.82 11.13 -15.68
C THR A 9 11.90 10.09 -15.38
N ASN A 10 11.53 8.89 -14.92
CA ASN A 10 12.52 7.85 -14.67
C ASN A 10 13.06 7.32 -16.01
N PRO A 11 14.36 7.55 -16.34
CA PRO A 11 14.96 7.15 -17.60
C PRO A 11 14.97 5.64 -17.85
N ASN A 12 14.73 4.83 -16.82
CA ASN A 12 14.66 3.38 -16.89
C ASN A 12 13.29 2.86 -17.38
N ILE A 13 12.28 3.70 -17.51
CA ILE A 13 10.96 3.30 -17.98
C ILE A 13 10.98 3.15 -19.51
N LYS A 14 11.01 1.91 -19.98
CA LYS A 14 11.04 1.57 -21.42
C LYS A 14 9.63 1.43 -22.03
N VAL A 15 8.63 0.97 -21.25
CA VAL A 15 7.29 0.63 -21.75
C VAL A 15 6.24 1.52 -21.10
N LYS A 16 5.92 2.63 -21.73
CA LYS A 16 4.95 3.63 -21.22
C LYS A 16 3.53 3.08 -21.07
N SER A 17 3.11 2.14 -21.92
CA SER A 17 1.79 1.51 -21.82
C SER A 17 1.64 0.67 -20.54
N LEU A 18 2.72 -0.01 -20.11
CA LEU A 18 2.73 -0.76 -18.86
C LEU A 18 2.58 0.16 -17.64
N VAL A 19 3.24 1.33 -17.68
CA VAL A 19 3.07 2.33 -16.61
C VAL A 19 1.60 2.77 -16.50
N LYS A 20 0.94 3.03 -17.64
CA LYS A 20 -0.49 3.37 -17.62
C LYS A 20 -1.34 2.25 -17.04
N ALA A 21 -1.04 1.00 -17.39
CA ALA A 21 -1.75 -0.17 -16.89
C ALA A 21 -1.59 -0.31 -15.35
N ILE A 22 -0.37 -0.17 -14.84
CA ILE A 22 -0.11 -0.22 -13.38
C ILE A 22 -0.82 0.93 -12.66
N LYS A 23 -0.79 2.17 -13.18
CA LYS A 23 -1.50 3.30 -12.58
C LYS A 23 -3.00 3.08 -12.46
N VAL A 24 -3.63 2.34 -13.37
CA VAL A 24 -5.04 1.95 -13.24
C VAL A 24 -5.24 1.02 -12.05
N LEU A 25 -4.36 0.05 -11.82
CA LEU A 25 -4.43 -0.84 -10.64
C LEU A 25 -4.18 -0.08 -9.33
N GLU A 26 -3.30 0.91 -9.32
CA GLU A 26 -2.98 1.74 -8.15
C GLU A 26 -4.11 2.69 -7.71
N CYS A 27 -5.17 2.86 -8.53
CA CYS A 27 -6.36 3.60 -8.13
C CYS A 27 -7.18 2.89 -7.04
N PHE A 28 -7.10 1.57 -6.96
CA PHE A 28 -7.85 0.79 -5.99
C PHE A 28 -7.20 0.85 -4.60
N SER A 29 -8.02 0.99 -3.58
CA SER A 29 -7.58 1.00 -2.18
C SER A 29 -8.65 0.38 -1.27
N SER A 30 -8.32 0.18 0.01
CA SER A 30 -9.28 -0.29 1.01
C SER A 30 -10.47 0.67 1.20
N GLN A 31 -10.26 1.98 0.96
CA GLN A 31 -11.33 3.00 1.01
C GLN A 31 -12.09 3.10 -0.32
N LYS A 32 -11.47 2.69 -1.42
CA LYS A 32 -12.07 2.69 -2.78
C LYS A 32 -11.88 1.32 -3.42
N PRO A 33 -12.55 0.27 -2.90
CA PRO A 33 -12.35 -1.10 -3.38
C PRO A 33 -13.01 -1.36 -4.73
N SER A 34 -13.95 -0.51 -5.15
CA SER A 34 -14.69 -0.64 -6.40
C SER A 34 -14.78 0.70 -7.11
N LEU A 35 -14.39 0.75 -8.40
CA LEU A 35 -14.27 1.96 -9.21
C LEU A 35 -14.91 1.77 -10.58
N GLY A 36 -15.63 2.80 -11.06
CA GLY A 36 -16.07 2.88 -12.45
C GLY A 36 -14.98 3.47 -13.37
N ILE A 37 -15.19 3.34 -14.68
CA ILE A 37 -14.26 3.90 -15.69
C ILE A 37 -14.09 5.42 -15.53
N SER A 38 -15.16 6.14 -15.20
CA SER A 38 -15.09 7.59 -14.97
C SER A 38 -14.21 7.93 -13.75
N ASP A 39 -14.39 7.20 -12.63
CA ASP A 39 -13.62 7.42 -11.41
C ASP A 39 -12.12 7.24 -11.69
N ILE A 40 -11.76 6.15 -12.42
CA ILE A 40 -10.36 5.85 -12.77
C ILE A 40 -9.82 6.90 -13.76
N SER A 41 -10.64 7.35 -14.72
CA SER A 41 -10.28 8.41 -15.67
C SER A 41 -9.93 9.70 -14.95
N ASP A 42 -10.77 10.11 -13.98
CA ASP A 42 -10.56 11.32 -13.19
C ASP A 42 -9.31 11.22 -12.29
N MET A 43 -9.06 10.05 -11.70
CA MET A 43 -7.90 9.80 -10.83
C MET A 43 -6.58 9.75 -11.60
N THR A 44 -6.58 9.20 -12.83
CA THR A 44 -5.36 9.00 -13.61
C THR A 44 -5.08 10.10 -14.62
N GLY A 45 -6.10 10.88 -14.99
CA GLY A 45 -6.06 11.84 -16.11
C GLY A 45 -6.08 11.17 -17.50
N TYR A 46 -6.32 9.86 -17.59
CA TYR A 46 -6.42 9.16 -18.86
C TYR A 46 -7.83 9.24 -19.43
N ASN A 47 -7.96 9.30 -20.76
CA ASN A 47 -9.27 9.25 -21.38
C ASN A 47 -9.99 7.91 -21.11
N LYS A 48 -11.34 7.94 -21.06
CA LYS A 48 -12.18 6.79 -20.73
C LYS A 48 -11.95 5.57 -21.64
N ALA A 49 -11.66 5.78 -22.90
CA ALA A 49 -11.39 4.68 -23.83
C ALA A 49 -10.09 3.94 -23.46
N THR A 50 -9.03 4.68 -23.09
CA THR A 50 -7.78 4.09 -22.61
C THR A 50 -8.00 3.30 -21.33
N VAL A 51 -8.73 3.89 -20.35
CA VAL A 51 -9.05 3.22 -19.09
C VAL A 51 -9.86 1.96 -19.32
N TYR A 52 -10.89 2.03 -20.17
CA TYR A 52 -11.71 0.88 -20.54
C TYR A 52 -10.88 -0.26 -21.14
N ASN A 53 -10.02 0.04 -22.12
CA ASN A 53 -9.17 -0.97 -22.75
C ASN A 53 -8.22 -1.65 -21.74
N ILE A 54 -7.66 -0.88 -20.81
CA ILE A 54 -6.79 -1.42 -19.76
C ILE A 54 -7.60 -2.27 -18.79
N ALA A 55 -8.72 -1.74 -18.28
CA ALA A 55 -9.53 -2.43 -17.28
C ALA A 55 -10.16 -3.72 -17.81
N SER A 56 -10.67 -3.71 -19.04
CA SER A 56 -11.22 -4.89 -19.71
C SER A 56 -10.13 -5.96 -19.96
N THR A 57 -8.92 -5.54 -20.33
CA THR A 57 -7.78 -6.45 -20.46
C THR A 57 -7.42 -7.09 -19.13
N PHE A 58 -7.35 -6.30 -18.06
CA PHE A 58 -7.11 -6.84 -16.72
C PHE A 58 -8.22 -7.77 -16.24
N ALA A 59 -9.48 -7.48 -16.59
CA ALA A 59 -10.61 -8.34 -16.27
C ALA A 59 -10.50 -9.67 -17.03
N ALA A 60 -10.20 -9.65 -18.34
CA ALA A 60 -9.99 -10.86 -19.13
C ALA A 60 -8.83 -11.71 -18.62
N LEU A 61 -7.80 -11.08 -18.02
CA LEU A 61 -6.66 -11.77 -17.40
C LEU A 61 -6.91 -12.18 -15.94
N GLY A 62 -8.04 -11.82 -15.33
CA GLY A 62 -8.40 -12.15 -13.95
C GLY A 62 -7.74 -11.26 -12.88
N TYR A 63 -7.09 -10.16 -13.26
CA TYR A 63 -6.55 -9.16 -12.33
C TYR A 63 -7.60 -8.17 -11.83
N LEU A 64 -8.64 -7.92 -12.63
CA LEU A 64 -9.83 -7.20 -12.20
C LEU A 64 -11.05 -8.11 -12.35
N THR A 65 -12.10 -7.79 -11.60
CA THR A 65 -13.43 -8.37 -11.74
C THR A 65 -14.40 -7.24 -12.00
N GLN A 66 -15.29 -7.36 -12.96
CA GLN A 66 -16.35 -6.39 -13.24
C GLN A 66 -17.67 -6.90 -12.70
N ASP A 67 -18.34 -6.08 -11.90
CA ASP A 67 -19.70 -6.33 -11.45
C ASP A 67 -20.69 -6.08 -12.59
N ALA A 68 -21.52 -7.07 -12.91
CA ALA A 68 -22.42 -7.01 -14.06
C ALA A 68 -23.55 -5.97 -13.92
N ALA A 69 -23.98 -5.71 -12.68
CA ALA A 69 -25.10 -4.79 -12.41
C ALA A 69 -24.62 -3.33 -12.40
N THR A 70 -23.49 -3.06 -11.74
CA THR A 70 -22.97 -1.69 -11.54
C THR A 70 -21.92 -1.28 -12.57
N GLN A 71 -21.42 -2.23 -13.37
CA GLN A 71 -20.31 -2.07 -14.31
C GLN A 71 -19.01 -1.55 -13.67
N ARG A 72 -18.90 -1.62 -12.33
CA ARG A 72 -17.71 -1.20 -11.60
C ARG A 72 -16.69 -2.34 -11.54
N TYR A 73 -15.42 -1.97 -11.46
CA TYR A 73 -14.30 -2.89 -11.37
C TYR A 73 -13.79 -2.97 -9.93
N SER A 74 -13.33 -4.15 -9.55
CA SER A 74 -12.65 -4.43 -8.27
C SER A 74 -11.40 -5.27 -8.54
N LEU A 75 -10.43 -5.29 -7.60
CA LEU A 75 -9.27 -6.17 -7.72
C LEU A 75 -9.69 -7.64 -7.73
N GLY A 76 -9.17 -8.39 -8.70
CA GLY A 76 -9.45 -9.82 -8.87
C GLY A 76 -8.63 -10.70 -7.90
N LEU A 77 -9.14 -11.91 -7.64
CA LEU A 77 -8.51 -12.86 -6.71
C LEU A 77 -7.12 -13.33 -7.17
N LYS A 78 -6.74 -13.09 -8.41
CA LYS A 78 -5.40 -13.44 -8.91
C LYS A 78 -4.27 -12.79 -8.13
N PHE A 79 -4.51 -11.61 -7.53
CA PHE A 79 -3.54 -10.96 -6.65
C PHE A 79 -3.25 -11.75 -5.37
N LEU A 80 -4.19 -12.56 -4.87
CA LEU A 80 -3.95 -13.42 -3.71
C LEU A 80 -2.86 -14.47 -3.98
N HIS A 81 -2.76 -14.96 -5.22
CA HIS A 81 -1.69 -15.88 -5.60
C HIS A 81 -0.31 -15.21 -5.49
N PHE A 82 -0.17 -13.98 -5.99
CA PHE A 82 1.09 -13.23 -5.84
C PHE A 82 1.39 -12.90 -4.37
N SER A 83 0.36 -12.52 -3.62
CA SER A 83 0.50 -12.30 -2.17
C SER A 83 1.01 -13.56 -1.46
N TYR A 84 0.47 -14.74 -1.78
CA TYR A 84 0.95 -16.01 -1.25
C TYR A 84 2.43 -16.26 -1.58
N ILE A 85 2.83 -16.07 -2.85
CA ILE A 85 4.23 -16.23 -3.27
C ILE A 85 5.15 -15.27 -2.51
N ILE A 86 4.76 -14.01 -2.35
CA ILE A 86 5.54 -13.03 -1.60
C ILE A 86 5.66 -13.48 -0.14
N ASN A 87 4.54 -13.84 0.49
CA ASN A 87 4.50 -14.22 1.90
C ASN A 87 5.30 -15.48 2.20
N SER A 88 5.25 -16.49 1.32
CA SER A 88 6.03 -17.72 1.49
C SER A 88 7.56 -17.48 1.47
N ASN A 89 8.00 -16.31 0.96
CA ASN A 89 9.40 -15.93 0.91
C ASN A 89 9.79 -14.87 1.97
N ILE A 90 8.85 -14.36 2.77
CA ILE A 90 9.15 -13.41 3.86
C ILE A 90 9.60 -14.17 5.11
N THR A 91 10.87 -14.51 5.15
CA THR A 91 11.50 -15.18 6.30
C THR A 91 11.42 -14.35 7.59
N LEU A 92 11.45 -13.01 7.46
CA LEU A 92 11.41 -12.10 8.62
C LEU A 92 10.14 -12.29 9.46
N SER A 93 8.96 -12.34 8.85
CA SER A 93 7.70 -12.54 9.59
C SER A 93 7.69 -13.88 10.33
N THR A 94 8.13 -14.95 9.67
CA THR A 94 8.21 -16.28 10.28
C THR A 94 9.16 -16.33 11.48
N VAL A 95 10.35 -15.73 11.35
CA VAL A 95 11.34 -15.69 12.44
C VAL A 95 10.84 -14.81 13.59
N MET A 96 10.19 -13.70 13.30
CA MET A 96 9.73 -12.74 14.31
C MET A 96 8.43 -13.14 15.01
N GLU A 97 7.65 -14.03 14.44
CA GLU A 97 6.34 -14.43 14.98
C GLU A 97 6.34 -14.76 16.48
N PRO A 98 7.19 -15.66 17.02
CA PRO A 98 7.17 -15.99 18.44
C PRO A 98 7.55 -14.81 19.34
N TYR A 99 8.42 -13.93 18.86
CA TYR A 99 8.83 -12.73 19.60
C TYR A 99 7.73 -11.69 19.65
N LEU A 100 7.06 -11.46 18.53
CA LEU A 100 5.93 -10.52 18.45
C LEU A 100 4.77 -10.98 19.33
N GLN A 101 4.45 -12.29 19.34
CA GLN A 101 3.40 -12.83 20.20
C GLN A 101 3.77 -12.67 21.68
N LYS A 102 5.00 -12.99 22.06
CA LYS A 102 5.49 -12.80 23.43
C LYS A 102 5.38 -11.34 23.88
N ILE A 103 5.77 -10.39 23.02
CA ILE A 103 5.62 -8.95 23.34
C ILE A 103 4.15 -8.58 23.50
N ALA A 104 3.28 -9.02 22.59
CA ALA A 104 1.85 -8.74 22.68
C ALA A 104 1.24 -9.27 23.99
N ASP A 105 1.60 -10.48 24.39
CA ASP A 105 1.09 -11.11 25.63
C ASP A 105 1.61 -10.43 26.90
N ILE A 106 2.86 -9.95 26.89
CA ILE A 106 3.43 -9.22 28.04
C ILE A 106 2.86 -7.81 28.14
N THR A 107 2.74 -7.09 27.04
CA THR A 107 2.29 -5.69 27.03
C THR A 107 0.78 -5.55 27.04
N GLN A 108 0.05 -6.60 26.71
CA GLN A 108 -1.41 -6.61 26.50
C GLN A 108 -1.84 -5.63 25.39
N GLU A 109 -0.93 -5.34 24.44
CA GLU A 109 -1.15 -4.42 23.34
C GLU A 109 -0.96 -5.11 21.98
N THR A 110 -1.49 -4.48 20.93
CA THR A 110 -1.26 -4.93 19.55
C THR A 110 0.14 -4.57 19.12
N VAL A 111 0.90 -5.55 18.65
CA VAL A 111 2.27 -5.41 18.17
C VAL A 111 2.30 -5.52 16.65
N PHE A 112 3.02 -4.63 16.00
CA PHE A 112 3.15 -4.55 14.56
C PHE A 112 4.58 -4.79 14.11
N LEU A 113 4.76 -5.58 13.05
CA LEU A 113 6.01 -5.69 12.32
C LEU A 113 5.91 -4.88 11.02
N GLY A 114 6.88 -4.03 10.77
CA GLY A 114 6.93 -3.26 9.54
C GLY A 114 8.36 -2.92 9.14
N ILE A 115 8.53 -2.63 7.86
CA ILE A 115 9.79 -2.24 7.25
C ILE A 115 9.66 -0.87 6.55
N PRO A 116 10.78 -0.15 6.35
CA PRO A 116 10.75 1.02 5.49
C PRO A 116 10.50 0.58 4.04
N TYR A 117 9.56 1.26 3.39
CA TYR A 117 9.24 1.06 1.98
C TYR A 117 8.94 2.41 1.34
N GLU A 118 9.85 2.90 0.50
CA GLU A 118 9.82 4.26 -0.03
C GLU A 118 9.81 5.30 1.13
N ASP A 119 8.81 6.18 1.18
CA ASP A 119 8.60 7.18 2.22
C ASP A 119 7.62 6.73 3.32
N LYS A 120 7.28 5.44 3.36
CA LYS A 120 6.24 4.86 4.24
C LYS A 120 6.75 3.67 5.04
N VAL A 121 5.98 3.32 6.05
CA VAL A 121 6.06 2.01 6.71
C VAL A 121 5.19 1.03 5.94
N LEU A 122 5.75 -0.10 5.53
CA LEU A 122 4.99 -1.25 5.01
C LEU A 122 4.83 -2.27 6.13
N TYR A 123 3.59 -2.57 6.50
CA TYR A 123 3.30 -3.57 7.52
C TYR A 123 3.42 -4.99 6.95
N LEU A 124 4.16 -5.84 7.66
CA LEU A 124 4.40 -7.23 7.30
C LEU A 124 3.59 -8.20 8.17
N ASP A 125 3.37 -7.86 9.44
CA ASP A 125 2.65 -8.72 10.38
C ASP A 125 2.07 -7.93 11.55
N THR A 126 1.13 -8.56 12.28
CA THR A 126 0.55 -8.03 13.51
C THR A 126 0.21 -9.18 14.45
N ARG A 127 0.45 -8.97 15.76
CA ARG A 127 0.05 -9.91 16.82
C ARG A 127 -0.75 -9.18 17.88
N THR A 128 -1.67 -9.92 18.50
CA THR A 128 -2.54 -9.42 19.56
C THR A 128 -2.44 -10.33 20.78
N PRO A 129 -2.70 -9.81 22.00
CA PRO A 129 -2.73 -10.62 23.21
C PRO A 129 -3.68 -11.81 23.05
N GLY A 130 -3.25 -13.01 23.50
CA GLY A 130 -4.06 -14.22 23.39
C GLY A 130 -4.42 -14.63 21.96
N ASN A 131 -3.69 -14.12 20.96
CA ASN A 131 -3.90 -14.43 19.55
C ASN A 131 -5.34 -14.11 19.05
N GLN A 132 -5.94 -13.05 19.58
CA GLN A 132 -7.27 -12.59 19.20
C GLN A 132 -7.30 -12.18 17.72
N PHE A 133 -8.41 -12.49 17.02
CA PHE A 133 -8.57 -12.13 15.63
C PHE A 133 -8.59 -10.62 15.45
N ARG A 134 -7.76 -10.12 14.55
CA ARG A 134 -7.81 -8.74 14.05
C ARG A 134 -7.73 -8.73 12.53
N ARG A 135 -8.15 -7.61 11.97
CA ARG A 135 -8.05 -7.38 10.53
C ARG A 135 -6.59 -7.51 10.06
N PRO A 136 -6.32 -8.32 9.03
CA PRO A 136 -4.99 -8.39 8.44
C PRO A 136 -4.54 -7.01 7.95
N ILE A 137 -3.30 -6.65 8.26
CA ILE A 137 -2.69 -5.38 7.82
C ILE A 137 -1.53 -5.60 6.85
N LEU A 138 -1.25 -6.85 6.51
CA LEU A 138 -0.17 -7.19 5.59
C LEU A 138 -0.31 -6.42 4.28
N GLY A 139 0.77 -5.72 3.89
CA GLY A 139 0.81 -4.87 2.71
C GLY A 139 0.20 -3.48 2.90
N GLU A 140 -0.38 -3.15 4.07
CA GLU A 140 -0.80 -1.79 4.36
C GLU A 140 0.41 -0.87 4.49
N LYS A 141 0.21 0.38 4.10
CA LYS A 141 1.25 1.42 4.20
C LYS A 141 0.77 2.54 5.12
N ALA A 142 1.66 3.03 5.96
CA ALA A 142 1.41 4.20 6.81
C ALA A 142 2.54 5.22 6.67
N SER A 143 2.20 6.49 6.84
CA SER A 143 3.21 7.56 6.81
C SER A 143 4.17 7.45 7.98
N MET A 144 5.48 7.65 7.73
CA MET A 144 6.49 7.50 8.77
C MET A 144 6.35 8.55 9.88
N TYR A 145 5.97 9.79 9.55
CA TYR A 145 5.92 10.89 10.51
C TYR A 145 4.82 10.75 11.58
N CYS A 146 3.74 10.02 11.30
CA CYS A 146 2.56 9.96 12.19
C CYS A 146 2.42 8.64 12.95
N THR A 147 3.31 7.66 12.75
CA THR A 147 3.27 6.37 13.43
C THR A 147 4.48 6.18 14.35
N GLY A 148 4.31 5.46 15.47
CA GLY A 148 5.41 5.14 16.39
C GLY A 148 6.53 4.38 15.67
N LEU A 149 6.17 3.33 14.91
CA LEU A 149 7.12 2.55 14.12
C LEU A 149 7.84 3.42 13.07
N GLY A 150 7.09 4.30 12.38
CA GLY A 150 7.67 5.20 11.40
C GLY A 150 8.68 6.18 12.00
N LYS A 151 8.38 6.77 13.16
CA LYS A 151 9.30 7.65 13.88
C LYS A 151 10.57 6.92 14.31
N CYS A 152 10.45 5.68 14.78
CA CYS A 152 11.62 4.84 15.10
C CYS A 152 12.46 4.58 13.85
N LEU A 153 11.85 4.20 12.73
CA LEU A 153 12.56 3.98 11.48
C LEU A 153 13.30 5.23 11.00
N LEU A 154 12.66 6.40 11.06
CA LEU A 154 13.29 7.68 10.71
C LEU A 154 14.50 7.97 11.60
N ALA A 155 14.36 7.77 12.93
CA ALA A 155 15.42 8.04 13.89
C ALA A 155 16.68 7.20 13.69
N PHE A 156 16.53 5.96 13.18
CA PHE A 156 17.64 5.04 12.95
C PHE A 156 18.05 4.96 11.46
N THR A 157 17.44 5.72 10.58
CA THR A 157 17.85 5.79 9.17
C THR A 157 19.03 6.73 9.02
N ALA A 158 20.06 6.30 8.31
CA ALA A 158 21.23 7.14 8.04
C ALA A 158 20.82 8.43 7.31
N PRO A 159 21.38 9.60 7.65
CA PRO A 159 20.96 10.90 7.08
C PRO A 159 20.86 10.95 5.54
N GLY A 160 21.80 10.29 4.84
CA GLY A 160 21.80 10.23 3.37
C GLY A 160 20.77 9.26 2.75
N LYS A 161 20.05 8.50 3.59
CA LYS A 161 19.00 7.55 3.16
C LYS A 161 17.62 7.94 3.66
N LEU A 162 17.50 9.08 4.34
CA LEU A 162 16.20 9.58 4.79
C LEU A 162 15.31 9.85 3.58
N PRO A 163 14.03 9.43 3.63
CA PRO A 163 13.07 9.80 2.59
C PRO A 163 12.86 11.31 2.59
N TYR A 164 12.44 11.85 1.46
CA TYR A 164 12.00 13.24 1.41
C TYR A 164 10.76 13.41 2.30
N LEU A 165 10.88 14.26 3.30
CA LEU A 165 9.76 14.68 4.14
C LEU A 165 9.38 16.12 3.78
N PRO A 166 8.12 16.41 3.47
CA PRO A 166 7.67 17.78 3.20
C PRO A 166 7.79 18.66 4.46
N GLU A 167 7.79 19.96 4.29
CA GLU A 167 7.87 20.92 5.40
C GLU A 167 6.63 20.88 6.31
N SER A 168 5.47 20.51 5.76
CA SER A 168 4.22 20.36 6.51
C SER A 168 3.54 19.02 6.21
N PHE A 169 2.87 18.47 7.22
CA PHE A 169 2.19 17.19 7.17
C PHE A 169 0.70 17.34 7.49
N PRO A 170 -0.18 16.54 6.88
CA PRO A 170 -1.57 16.43 7.31
C PRO A 170 -1.68 15.94 8.76
N ALA A 171 -2.58 16.57 9.53
CA ALA A 171 -2.93 16.09 10.86
C ALA A 171 -3.95 14.96 10.78
N PHE A 172 -3.65 13.81 11.38
CA PHE A 172 -4.60 12.69 11.54
C PHE A 172 -5.28 12.70 12.92
N THR A 173 -4.62 13.27 13.90
CA THR A 173 -5.11 13.49 15.27
C THR A 173 -4.62 14.83 15.76
N VAL A 174 -5.17 15.30 16.88
CA VAL A 174 -4.74 16.55 17.55
C VAL A 174 -3.26 16.53 17.96
N ASN A 175 -2.68 15.33 18.13
CA ASN A 175 -1.28 15.14 18.54
C ASN A 175 -0.35 14.81 17.37
N THR A 176 -0.83 14.84 16.12
CA THR A 176 0.02 14.59 14.96
C THR A 176 1.04 15.72 14.80
N ILE A 177 2.32 15.36 14.65
CA ILE A 177 3.38 16.32 14.28
C ILE A 177 3.09 16.79 12.85
N THR A 178 2.89 18.09 12.66
CA THR A 178 2.49 18.69 11.39
C THR A 178 3.59 19.50 10.71
N THR A 179 4.72 19.68 11.38
CA THR A 179 5.91 20.40 10.84
C THR A 179 7.16 19.56 11.05
N LYS A 180 8.16 19.79 10.20
CA LYS A 180 9.46 19.12 10.25
C LYS A 180 10.32 19.67 11.37
#